data_c1addeb76ece47d20b2cd4feaedb90c0
#
_entry.id   c1addeb76ece47d20b2cd4feaedb90c0
#
_cell.length_a   1.000
_cell.length_b   1.000
_cell.length_c   1.000
_cell.angle_alpha   90.00
_cell.angle_beta   90.00
_cell.angle_gamma   90.00
#
_symmetry.space_group_name_H-M   'P 1'
#
loop_
_entity.id
_entity.type
_entity.pdbx_description
1 polymer ?
#
loop_
_entity_poly.entity_id
_entity_poly.type
_entity_poly.pdbx_seq_one_letter_code
_entity_poly.pdbx_strand_id
1 'polypeptide(L)'
;GEGIAARSAARAPRESTTLRGTASAPVSSKRMSFKDQHALTTLPVTMEKLHKEIGVLQNWLADPGLYARDPKGFQQRTAALAERQAALEAAEGEWLRLEMLREEIDG
;
A
#
# COMPACT_ATOMS: atom_id res chain seq x y z
N GLY A 1 38.57 -20.47 -0.39
CA GLY A 1 38.19 -20.07 -0.67
C GLY A 1 37.30 -19.70 -0.41
N GLU A 2 37.30 -19.89 -0.08
CA GLU A 2 36.66 -19.67 -0.13
C GLU A 2 36.00 -18.81 -0.06
N GLY A 3 36.07 -18.67 0.26
CA GLY A 3 35.44 -17.87 0.34
C GLY A 3 35.13 -16.97 -0.21
N ILE A 4 35.50 -16.82 -0.36
CA ILE A 4 35.37 -15.95 -0.91
C ILE A 4 34.56 -15.68 -1.64
N ALA A 5 34.63 -16.09 -1.71
CA ALA A 5 33.87 -15.86 -2.70
C ALA A 5 32.71 -15.23 -2.45
N ALA A 6 32.60 -15.49 -1.67
CA ALA A 6 31.47 -15.01 -1.61
C ALA A 6 31.23 -13.62 -1.64
N ARG A 7 31.91 -13.43 -1.59
CA ARG A 7 31.69 -12.38 -1.66
C ARG A 7 31.25 -11.69 -2.41
N SER A 8 31.39 -11.94 -2.67
CA SER A 8 31.11 -11.31 -3.44
C SER A 8 30.12 -10.93 -3.72
N ALA A 9 30.08 -11.18 -3.46
CA ALA A 9 29.27 -10.96 -3.83
C ALA A 9 28.48 -10.10 -3.67
N ALA A 10 28.89 -10.09 -3.31
CA ALA A 10 28.32 -9.55 -3.33
C ALA A 10 27.77 -8.64 -3.50
N ARG A 11 28.19 -8.52 -3.53
CA ARG A 11 27.86 -7.80 -3.87
C ARG A 11 27.33 -7.15 -4.38
N ALA A 12 27.53 -7.10 -4.35
CA ALA A 12 27.22 -6.54 -4.92
C ALA A 12 26.52 -5.88 -5.19
N PRO A 13 26.68 -5.98 -5.15
CA PRO A 13 26.05 -5.36 -5.53
C PRO A 13 25.24 -4.65 -5.41
N ARG A 14 25.56 -4.68 -5.10
CA ARG A 14 25.04 -4.14 -5.20
C ARG A 14 24.45 -3.38 -5.25
N GLU A 15 24.84 -3.22 -5.21
CA GLU A 15 24.53 -2.53 -5.44
C GLU A 15 23.94 -1.85 -5.79
N SER A 16 24.32 -1.93 -5.76
CA SER A 16 24.03 -1.35 -6.39
C SER A 16 23.26 -0.81 -6.61
N THR A 17 23.57 -0.98 -6.43
CA THR A 17 23.04 -0.55 -6.91
C THR A 17 22.27 0.12 -6.75
N THR A 18 22.62 0.29 -6.36
CA THR A 18 22.13 0.87 -6.43
C THR A 18 21.68 1.65 -6.48
N LEU A 19 22.10 2.05 -6.26
CA LEU A 19 21.96 2.86 -6.48
C LEU A 19 21.54 3.42 -7.16
N ARG A 20 21.70 3.35 -7.63
CA ARG A 20 21.53 3.89 -8.34
C ARG A 20 20.67 4.48 -8.55
N GLY A 21 20.63 4.35 -8.64
CA GLY A 21 19.50 4.94 -9.19
C GLY A 21 19.13 6.20 -8.58
N THR A 22 19.75 6.45 -7.76
CA THR A 22 19.48 7.64 -7.05
C THR A 22 19.89 8.86 -7.80
N ALA A 23 20.86 8.69 -8.61
CA ALA A 23 21.35 9.84 -9.31
C ALA A 23 20.28 10.50 -10.13
N SER A 24 19.37 9.71 -10.62
CA SER A 24 18.31 10.26 -11.44
C SER A 24 17.19 10.86 -10.63
N ALA A 25 17.27 10.79 -9.34
CA ALA A 25 16.20 11.29 -8.51
C ALA A 25 15.85 12.74 -8.75
N PRO A 26 16.81 13.66 -8.83
CA PRO A 26 16.43 15.06 -9.05
C PRO A 26 15.66 15.26 -10.33
N VAL A 27 16.04 14.54 -11.36
CA VAL A 27 15.32 14.67 -12.63
C VAL A 27 13.94 14.07 -12.53
N SER A 28 13.87 12.89 -11.94
CA SER A 28 12.59 12.22 -11.86
C SER A 28 11.63 12.92 -10.92
N SER A 29 12.12 13.77 -10.04
CA SER A 29 11.22 14.48 -9.16
C SER A 29 10.43 15.54 -9.90
N LYS A 30 10.81 15.86 -11.12
CA LYS A 30 10.12 16.87 -11.90
C LYS A 30 8.89 16.29 -12.61
N ARG A 31 8.69 15.03 -12.54
CA ARG A 31 7.54 14.41 -13.17
C ARG A 31 7.24 13.10 -12.47
N MET A 32 6.00 12.75 -12.50
CA MET A 32 5.58 11.50 -11.89
C MET A 32 5.99 10.33 -12.77
N SER A 33 6.39 9.25 -12.13
CA SER A 33 6.65 8.02 -12.85
C SER A 33 5.32 7.47 -13.40
N PHE A 34 5.44 6.60 -14.37
CA PHE A 34 4.27 5.94 -14.91
C PHE A 34 3.54 5.17 -13.81
N LYS A 35 4.30 4.53 -12.94
CA LYS A 35 3.71 3.78 -11.83
C LYS A 35 2.89 4.69 -10.92
N ASP A 36 3.42 5.87 -10.61
CA ASP A 36 2.71 6.80 -9.75
C ASP A 36 1.46 7.34 -10.41
N GLN A 37 1.53 7.64 -11.70
CA GLN A 37 0.36 8.10 -12.42
C GLN A 37 -0.72 7.04 -12.44
N HIS A 38 -0.32 5.80 -12.66
CA HIS A 38 -1.27 4.70 -12.66
C HIS A 38 -1.90 4.54 -11.28
N ALA A 39 -1.10 4.67 -10.23
CA ALA A 39 -1.62 4.54 -8.87
C ALA A 39 -2.65 5.63 -8.58
N LEU A 40 -2.43 6.84 -9.05
CA LEU A 40 -3.41 7.91 -8.85
C LEU A 40 -4.74 7.59 -9.50
N THR A 41 -4.71 6.82 -10.57
CA THR A 41 -5.93 6.40 -11.25
C THR A 41 -6.63 5.26 -10.52
N THR A 42 -5.85 4.32 -9.98
CA THR A 42 -6.43 3.11 -9.42
C THR A 42 -6.76 3.23 -7.93
N LEU A 43 -6.01 4.05 -7.18
CA LEU A 43 -6.25 4.16 -5.74
C LEU A 43 -7.66 4.60 -5.39
N PRO A 44 -8.26 5.58 -6.07
CA PRO A 44 -9.64 5.94 -5.73
C PRO A 44 -10.62 4.78 -5.89
N VAL A 45 -10.42 3.95 -6.91
CA VAL A 45 -11.25 2.77 -7.10
C VAL A 45 -11.06 1.79 -5.96
N THR A 46 -9.80 1.55 -5.58
CA THR A 46 -9.50 0.67 -4.47
C THR A 46 -10.11 1.18 -3.18
N MET A 47 -10.01 2.49 -2.93
CA MET A 47 -10.57 3.07 -1.72
C MET A 47 -12.08 2.93 -1.67
N GLU A 48 -12.74 3.13 -2.81
CA GLU A 48 -14.19 2.97 -2.86
C GLU A 48 -14.60 1.53 -2.56
N LYS A 49 -13.87 0.58 -3.14
CA LYS A 49 -14.13 -0.81 -2.87
C LYS A 49 -13.97 -1.14 -1.40
N LEU A 50 -12.90 -0.63 -0.79
CA LEU A 50 -12.65 -0.87 0.62
C LEU A 50 -13.73 -0.24 1.49
N HIS A 51 -14.19 0.96 1.14
CA HIS A 51 -15.28 1.59 1.88
C HIS A 51 -16.53 0.71 1.87
N LYS A 52 -16.84 0.13 0.72
CA LYS A 52 -18.02 -0.73 0.63
C LYS A 52 -17.85 -1.99 1.45
N GLU A 53 -16.68 -2.60 1.38
CA GLU A 53 -16.42 -3.81 2.16
C GLU A 53 -16.51 -3.54 3.66
N ILE A 54 -15.98 -2.40 4.08
CA ILE A 54 -16.03 -2.01 5.48
C ILE A 54 -17.49 -1.83 5.90
N GLY A 55 -18.29 -1.18 5.07
CA GLY A 55 -19.70 -0.98 5.39
C GLY A 55 -20.45 -2.29 5.56
N VAL A 56 -20.19 -3.25 4.69
CA VAL A 56 -20.82 -4.57 4.80
C VAL A 56 -20.42 -5.25 6.09
N LEU A 57 -19.13 -5.20 6.42
CA LEU A 57 -18.64 -5.84 7.65
C LEU A 57 -19.22 -5.16 8.89
N GLN A 58 -19.31 -3.84 8.86
CA GLN A 58 -19.90 -3.12 10.00
C GLN A 58 -21.36 -3.46 10.17
N ASN A 59 -22.10 -3.66 9.06
CA ASN A 59 -23.48 -4.08 9.16
C ASN A 59 -23.61 -5.46 9.81
N TRP A 60 -22.75 -6.41 9.41
CA TRP A 60 -22.76 -7.70 10.04
C TRP A 60 -22.51 -7.61 11.54
N LEU A 61 -21.51 -6.82 11.91
CA LEU A 61 -21.10 -6.74 13.31
C LEU A 61 -22.06 -5.93 14.15
N ALA A 62 -22.93 -5.16 13.52
CA ALA A 62 -23.96 -4.41 14.24
C ALA A 62 -25.11 -5.31 14.67
N ASP A 63 -25.20 -6.52 14.15
CA ASP A 63 -26.25 -7.46 14.52
C ASP A 63 -25.98 -7.95 15.93
N PRO A 64 -26.85 -7.63 16.89
CA PRO A 64 -26.60 -7.98 18.29
C PRO A 64 -26.62 -9.48 18.55
N GLY A 65 -27.23 -10.26 17.66
CA GLY A 65 -27.28 -11.70 17.84
C GLY A 65 -26.18 -12.47 17.16
N LEU A 66 -25.32 -11.77 16.42
CA LEU A 66 -24.34 -12.48 15.60
C LEU A 66 -23.34 -13.25 16.46
N TYR A 67 -22.85 -12.67 17.52
CA TYR A 67 -21.84 -13.33 18.33
C TYR A 67 -22.39 -14.61 18.94
N ALA A 68 -23.61 -14.55 19.46
CA ALA A 68 -24.22 -15.72 20.06
C ALA A 68 -24.53 -16.80 19.05
N ARG A 69 -24.94 -16.39 17.86
CA ARG A 69 -25.34 -17.32 16.82
C ARG A 69 -24.15 -17.92 16.09
N ASP A 70 -23.10 -17.13 15.92
CA ASP A 70 -21.96 -17.54 15.12
C ASP A 70 -20.70 -16.84 15.66
N PRO A 71 -20.18 -17.28 16.80
CA PRO A 71 -19.03 -16.60 17.41
C PRO A 71 -17.79 -16.63 16.54
N LYS A 72 -17.59 -17.72 15.80
CA LYS A 72 -16.44 -17.81 14.91
C LYS A 72 -16.57 -16.81 13.76
N GLY A 73 -17.76 -16.73 13.19
CA GLY A 73 -18.00 -15.75 12.13
C GLY A 73 -17.87 -14.33 12.63
N PHE A 74 -18.29 -14.07 13.86
CA PHE A 74 -18.10 -12.76 14.46
C PHE A 74 -16.61 -12.40 14.54
N GLN A 75 -15.80 -13.35 15.01
CA GLN A 75 -14.36 -13.12 15.10
C GLN A 75 -13.72 -12.91 13.74
N GLN A 76 -14.12 -13.72 12.77
CA GLN A 76 -13.59 -13.59 11.43
C GLN A 76 -13.93 -12.24 10.81
N ARG A 77 -15.16 -11.78 11.02
CA ARG A 77 -15.58 -10.49 10.47
C ARG A 77 -14.93 -9.33 11.17
N THR A 78 -14.68 -9.45 12.46
CA THR A 78 -13.96 -8.43 13.21
C THR A 78 -12.53 -8.31 12.67
N ALA A 79 -11.87 -9.43 12.45
CA ALA A 79 -10.51 -9.41 11.91
C ALA A 79 -10.49 -8.85 10.49
N ALA A 80 -11.47 -9.23 9.68
CA ALA A 80 -11.55 -8.72 8.32
C ALA A 80 -11.79 -7.22 8.31
N LEU A 81 -12.63 -6.73 9.22
CA LEU A 81 -12.88 -5.30 9.31
C LEU A 81 -11.60 -4.53 9.63
N ALA A 82 -10.85 -5.01 10.61
CA ALA A 82 -9.60 -4.36 10.98
C ALA A 82 -8.62 -4.35 9.81
N GLU A 83 -8.56 -5.45 9.07
CA GLU A 83 -7.68 -5.55 7.92
C GLU A 83 -8.08 -4.58 6.82
N ARG A 84 -9.39 -4.48 6.55
CA ARG A 84 -9.86 -3.57 5.51
C ARG A 84 -9.67 -2.11 5.90
N GLN A 85 -9.85 -1.81 7.17
CA GLN A 85 -9.63 -0.45 7.64
C GLN A 85 -8.16 -0.06 7.53
N ALA A 86 -7.25 -0.99 7.85
CA ALA A 86 -5.82 -0.72 7.70
C ALA A 86 -5.46 -0.53 6.23
N ALA A 87 -6.04 -1.34 5.36
CA ALA A 87 -5.77 -1.22 3.93
C ALA A 87 -6.29 0.11 3.39
N LEU A 88 -7.46 0.55 3.85
CA LEU A 88 -8.00 1.83 3.42
C LEU A 88 -7.12 2.97 3.87
N GLU A 89 -6.66 2.92 5.11
CA GLU A 89 -5.79 3.96 5.63
C GLU A 89 -4.49 4.04 4.82
N ALA A 90 -3.92 2.89 4.50
CA ALA A 90 -2.70 2.85 3.70
C ALA A 90 -2.95 3.42 2.30
N ALA A 91 -4.08 3.07 1.70
CA ALA A 91 -4.40 3.57 0.36
C ALA A 91 -4.62 5.09 0.38
N GLU A 92 -5.28 5.59 1.42
CA GLU A 92 -5.51 7.02 1.55
C GLU A 92 -4.21 7.78 1.72
N GLY A 93 -3.29 7.23 2.53
CA GLY A 93 -2.00 7.85 2.72
C GLY A 93 -1.19 7.90 1.44
N GLU A 94 -1.20 6.81 0.68
CA GLU A 94 -0.48 6.76 -0.56
C GLU A 94 -1.09 7.71 -1.59
N TRP A 95 -2.41 7.76 -1.66
CA TRP A 95 -3.09 8.66 -2.58
C TRP A 95 -2.75 10.11 -2.25
N LEU A 96 -2.78 10.46 -0.96
CA LEU A 96 -2.46 11.81 -0.55
C LEU A 96 -1.01 12.18 -0.90
N ARG A 97 -0.09 11.24 -0.66
CA ARG A 97 1.31 11.47 -1.00
C ARG A 97 1.46 11.77 -2.49
N LEU A 98 0.76 11.02 -3.33
CA LEU A 98 0.86 11.21 -4.77
C LEU A 98 0.18 12.50 -5.22
N GLU A 99 -0.92 12.87 -4.58
CA GLU A 99 -1.57 14.13 -4.91
C GLU A 99 -0.70 15.32 -4.55
N MET A 100 -0.01 15.24 -3.42
CA MET A 100 0.91 16.30 -3.04
C MET A 100 2.08 16.38 -4.00
N LEU A 101 2.58 15.22 -4.43
CA LEU A 101 3.65 15.21 -5.42
C LEU A 101 3.18 15.82 -6.74
N ARG A 102 1.98 15.51 -7.15
CA ARG A 102 1.45 16.07 -8.39
C ARG A 102 1.31 17.57 -8.29
N GLU A 103 0.89 18.08 -7.16
CA GLU A 103 0.76 19.51 -6.96
C GLU A 103 2.12 20.20 -7.04
N GLU A 104 3.15 19.56 -6.48
CA GLU A 104 4.49 20.12 -6.57
C GLU A 104 4.95 20.23 -8.00
N ILE A 105 4.66 19.20 -8.79
CA ILE A 105 5.09 19.19 -10.18
C ILE A 105 4.31 20.21 -11.00
N ASP A 106 3.00 20.26 -10.81
CA ASP A 106 2.14 21.13 -11.58
C ASP A 106 2.17 22.56 -11.09
N GLY A 107 2.37 22.72 -9.82
CA GLY A 107 2.40 24.03 -9.24
C GLY A 107 3.68 24.75 -9.45
#